data_bbea60858e30f1fe785a12db9abf5566
#
_entry.id   bbea60858e30f1fe785a12db9abf5566
#
_cell.length_a   1.000
_cell.length_b   1.000
_cell.length_c   1.000
_cell.angle_alpha   90.00
_cell.angle_beta   90.00
_cell.angle_gamma   90.00
#
_symmetry.space_group_name_H-M   'P 1'
#
loop_
_entity.id
_entity.type
_entity.pdbx_description
1 polymer ?
#
loop_
_entity_poly.entity_id
_entity_poly.type
_entity_poly.pdbx_seq_one_letter_code
_entity_poly.pdbx_strand_id
1 'polypeptide(L)'
;MFHVNHPPEPGAQIHGTDPFAVPDEARSPARRLRGRIASAVTLWTAPGPAGLTVSTTLVVDGEPARLVGVLDDESDLWPAARSAGRFAVAPLTSAHRQLADRFAGLMPAPGGLFKGYAFRDTPYGPVPADVATWVGCRLDDARELGWGLLVEATVETVELGADDDPLVHFRGRYRQLGH
;
A
#
# COMPACT_ATOMS: atom_id res chain seq x y z
N MET A 1 -0.52 -1.61 -44.59
CA MET A 1 -0.33 -2.17 -43.25
C MET A 1 -0.99 -1.18 -42.27
N PHE A 2 -2.24 -1.43 -41.88
CA PHE A 2 -3.04 -0.50 -41.06
C PHE A 2 -2.73 -0.70 -39.62
N HIS A 3 -2.17 0.30 -38.94
CA HIS A 3 -2.07 0.34 -37.48
C HIS A 3 -3.47 0.60 -36.90
N VAL A 4 -4.04 -0.44 -36.30
CA VAL A 4 -5.27 -0.30 -35.50
C VAL A 4 -4.87 0.35 -34.19
N ASN A 5 -5.21 1.64 -34.06
CA ASN A 5 -5.06 2.40 -32.83
C ASN A 5 -6.16 1.94 -31.86
N HIS A 6 -5.83 1.04 -30.95
CA HIS A 6 -6.74 0.68 -29.85
C HIS A 6 -6.77 1.85 -28.86
N PRO A 7 -7.97 2.32 -28.47
CA PRO A 7 -8.06 3.30 -27.39
C PRO A 7 -7.47 2.68 -26.11
N PRO A 8 -6.72 3.45 -25.30
CA PRO A 8 -6.13 2.95 -24.08
C PRO A 8 -7.24 2.57 -23.08
N GLU A 9 -7.07 1.44 -22.41
CA GLU A 9 -7.99 0.95 -21.38
C GLU A 9 -8.13 1.97 -20.24
N PRO A 10 -9.35 2.15 -19.67
CA PRO A 10 -9.56 3.02 -18.52
C PRO A 10 -8.65 2.61 -17.35
N GLY A 11 -7.83 3.52 -16.85
CA GLY A 11 -6.85 3.28 -15.77
C GLY A 11 -5.41 3.04 -16.24
N ALA A 12 -5.16 2.80 -17.54
CA ALA A 12 -3.80 2.66 -18.07
C ALA A 12 -3.08 4.02 -18.24
N GLN A 13 -3.83 5.13 -18.28
CA GLN A 13 -3.30 6.47 -18.61
C GLN A 13 -2.62 7.19 -17.45
N ILE A 14 -2.94 6.86 -16.18
CA ILE A 14 -2.40 7.61 -15.03
C ILE A 14 -0.91 7.36 -14.83
N HIS A 15 -0.43 6.15 -15.12
CA HIS A 15 0.99 5.81 -14.98
C HIS A 15 1.83 5.97 -16.26
N GLY A 16 1.19 6.23 -17.41
CA GLY A 16 1.88 6.42 -18.68
C GLY A 16 2.19 7.88 -18.99
N THR A 17 1.66 8.83 -18.23
CA THR A 17 1.74 10.27 -18.50
C THR A 17 2.33 11.09 -17.36
N ASP A 18 2.89 10.47 -16.32
CA ASP A 18 3.65 11.20 -15.29
C ASP A 18 4.92 11.77 -15.93
N PRO A 19 4.98 13.10 -16.16
CA PRO A 19 6.13 13.75 -16.80
C PRO A 19 7.42 13.67 -15.95
N PHE A 20 7.29 13.28 -14.68
CA PHE A 20 8.39 13.05 -13.74
C PHE A 20 8.74 11.57 -13.57
N ALA A 21 8.01 10.66 -14.21
CA ALA A 21 8.33 9.23 -14.16
C ALA A 21 9.69 8.99 -14.84
N VAL A 22 10.65 8.51 -14.06
CA VAL A 22 11.95 8.08 -14.59
C VAL A 22 11.73 6.94 -15.58
N PRO A 23 12.18 7.05 -16.85
CA PRO A 23 12.09 5.98 -17.83
C PRO A 23 12.65 4.66 -17.30
N ASP A 24 12.08 3.52 -17.71
CA ASP A 24 12.50 2.20 -17.21
C ASP A 24 13.99 1.94 -17.42
N GLU A 25 14.56 2.45 -18.50
CA GLU A 25 15.97 2.29 -18.83
C GLU A 25 16.90 3.07 -17.89
N ALA A 26 16.41 4.18 -17.33
CA ALA A 26 17.16 5.02 -16.37
C ALA A 26 16.99 4.55 -14.90
N ARG A 27 16.13 3.55 -14.64
CA ARG A 27 15.95 3.00 -13.29
C ARG A 27 17.09 2.06 -12.93
N SER A 28 17.50 2.08 -11.67
CA SER A 28 18.52 1.14 -11.16
C SER A 28 18.10 -0.32 -11.39
N PRO A 29 19.04 -1.25 -11.60
CA PRO A 29 18.74 -2.68 -11.73
C PRO A 29 17.89 -3.23 -10.56
N ALA A 30 18.15 -2.79 -9.33
CA ALA A 30 17.39 -3.19 -8.15
C ALA A 30 15.94 -2.72 -8.23
N ARG A 31 15.69 -1.48 -8.68
CA ARG A 31 14.33 -0.95 -8.86
C ARG A 31 13.57 -1.71 -9.96
N ARG A 32 14.26 -2.09 -11.04
CA ARG A 32 13.71 -2.93 -12.11
C ARG A 32 13.38 -4.34 -11.62
N LEU A 33 14.26 -4.93 -10.80
CA LEU A 33 14.03 -6.23 -10.16
C LEU A 33 12.81 -6.18 -9.24
N ARG A 34 12.74 -5.18 -8.36
CA ARG A 34 11.57 -4.97 -7.48
C ARG A 34 10.25 -4.92 -8.26
N GLY A 35 10.23 -4.22 -9.39
CA GLY A 35 9.04 -4.15 -10.26
C GLY A 35 8.64 -5.51 -10.87
N ARG A 36 9.53 -6.51 -10.91
CA ARG A 36 9.25 -7.86 -11.42
C ARG A 36 8.79 -8.85 -10.35
N ILE A 37 8.79 -8.43 -9.10
CA ILE A 37 8.23 -9.20 -7.99
C ILE A 37 6.79 -8.71 -7.80
N ALA A 38 5.83 -9.59 -8.06
CA ALA A 38 4.42 -9.29 -7.80
C ALA A 38 4.21 -9.17 -6.29
N SER A 39 3.58 -8.09 -5.86
CA SER A 39 3.38 -7.80 -4.44
C SER A 39 1.93 -7.44 -4.18
N ALA A 40 1.35 -7.92 -3.09
CA ALA A 40 0.07 -7.46 -2.61
C ALA A 40 0.16 -5.96 -2.27
N VAL A 41 -0.92 -5.24 -2.54
CA VAL A 41 -1.04 -3.82 -2.16
C VAL A 41 -1.78 -3.74 -0.84
N THR A 42 -1.17 -3.11 0.15
CA THR A 42 -1.76 -2.93 1.48
C THR A 42 -1.88 -1.45 1.80
N LEU A 43 -2.88 -1.08 2.58
CA LEU A 43 -3.02 0.22 3.20
C LEU A 43 -2.57 0.12 4.65
N TRP A 44 -1.58 0.89 5.02
CA TRP A 44 -1.15 1.05 6.40
C TRP A 44 -1.69 2.37 6.93
N THR A 45 -2.25 2.35 8.13
CA THR A 45 -2.81 3.54 8.78
C THR A 45 -2.40 3.59 10.25
N ALA A 46 -2.35 4.79 10.81
CA ALA A 46 -2.05 5.00 12.22
C ALA A 46 -3.05 5.97 12.85
N PRO A 47 -3.22 5.94 14.19
CA PRO A 47 -3.98 6.95 14.90
C PRO A 47 -3.43 8.37 14.65
N GLY A 48 -4.33 9.39 14.62
CA GLY A 48 -3.97 10.78 14.29
C GLY A 48 -4.09 11.11 12.80
N PRO A 49 -5.11 10.73 12.09
CA PRO A 49 -5.22 9.85 10.95
C PRO A 49 -4.12 10.09 9.90
N ALA A 50 -3.18 9.17 9.82
CA ALA A 50 -2.16 9.11 8.78
C ALA A 50 -2.23 7.76 8.06
N GLY A 51 -1.80 7.70 6.80
CA GLY A 51 -1.82 6.45 6.03
C GLY A 51 -0.90 6.49 4.82
N LEU A 52 -0.52 5.29 4.37
CA LEU A 52 0.37 5.06 3.23
C LEU A 52 0.01 3.75 2.54
N THR A 53 0.02 3.75 1.23
CA THR A 53 -0.03 2.51 0.42
C THR A 53 1.34 1.84 0.40
N VAL A 54 1.38 0.59 0.84
CA VAL A 54 2.62 -0.19 0.98
C VAL A 54 2.52 -1.49 0.20
N SER A 55 3.51 -1.80 -0.63
CA SER A 55 3.61 -3.03 -1.42
C SER A 55 4.74 -3.97 -0.95
N THR A 56 5.39 -3.63 0.13
CA THR A 56 6.52 -4.39 0.73
C THR A 56 6.12 -4.94 2.09
N THR A 57 5.01 -5.63 2.17
CA THR A 57 4.48 -6.19 3.41
C THR A 57 4.69 -7.70 3.44
N LEU A 58 5.23 -8.19 4.55
CA LEU A 58 5.45 -9.61 4.82
C LEU A 58 4.86 -9.96 6.19
N VAL A 59 4.08 -11.02 6.26
CA VAL A 59 3.61 -11.61 7.51
C VAL A 59 4.39 -12.89 7.79
N VAL A 60 4.89 -13.00 9.01
CA VAL A 60 5.63 -14.16 9.50
C VAL A 60 4.81 -14.82 10.60
N ASP A 61 4.43 -16.08 10.37
CA ASP A 61 3.72 -16.88 11.35
C ASP A 61 4.61 -17.17 12.57
N GLY A 62 3.99 -17.23 13.77
CA GLY A 62 4.70 -17.47 15.02
C GLY A 62 3.87 -17.07 16.24
N GLU A 63 4.45 -17.28 17.43
CA GLU A 63 3.84 -16.88 18.71
C GLU A 63 4.77 -15.89 19.46
N PRO A 64 4.55 -14.58 19.30
CA PRO A 64 3.52 -13.90 18.50
C PRO A 64 3.86 -13.86 16.99
N ALA A 65 2.83 -13.78 16.14
CA ALA A 65 3.02 -13.52 14.73
C ALA A 65 3.62 -12.11 14.51
N ARG A 66 4.42 -11.97 13.48
CA ARG A 66 5.15 -10.73 13.18
C ARG A 66 4.77 -10.20 11.80
N LEU A 67 4.85 -8.89 11.66
CA LEU A 67 4.68 -8.21 10.39
C LEU A 67 5.91 -7.35 10.12
N VAL A 68 6.38 -7.37 8.88
CA VAL A 68 7.52 -6.58 8.41
C VAL A 68 7.12 -5.84 7.14
N GLY A 69 7.56 -4.60 7.02
CA GLY A 69 7.37 -3.81 5.81
C GLY A 69 8.42 -2.73 5.65
N VAL A 70 8.54 -2.21 4.43
CA VAL A 70 9.44 -1.08 4.17
C VAL A 70 8.59 0.13 3.80
N LEU A 71 8.71 1.19 4.58
CA LEU A 71 8.00 2.45 4.42
C LEU A 71 8.91 3.51 3.78
N ASP A 72 8.27 4.50 3.19
CA ASP A 72 8.89 5.79 2.92
C ASP A 72 8.98 6.57 4.25
N ASP A 73 10.17 6.92 4.68
CA ASP A 73 10.44 7.64 5.93
C ASP A 73 9.97 9.10 5.90
N GLU A 74 9.79 9.67 4.71
CA GLU A 74 9.22 11.01 4.50
C GLU A 74 7.67 11.01 4.57
N SER A 75 7.03 9.85 4.68
CA SER A 75 5.58 9.74 4.78
C SER A 75 5.03 10.23 6.12
N ASP A 76 3.83 10.82 6.12
CA ASP A 76 3.11 11.19 7.35
C ASP A 76 2.75 9.99 8.23
N LEU A 77 2.74 8.79 7.68
CA LEU A 77 2.46 7.56 8.41
C LEU A 77 3.51 7.28 9.48
N TRP A 78 4.79 7.45 9.15
CA TRP A 78 5.87 7.07 10.06
C TRP A 78 5.83 7.83 11.40
N PRO A 79 5.80 9.17 11.45
CA PRO A 79 5.73 9.89 12.71
C PRO A 79 4.46 9.57 13.49
N ALA A 80 3.33 9.33 12.84
CA ALA A 80 2.08 8.96 13.48
C ALA A 80 2.15 7.56 14.10
N ALA A 81 2.62 6.56 13.36
CA ALA A 81 2.79 5.19 13.84
C ALA A 81 3.80 5.11 14.99
N ARG A 82 4.92 5.84 14.88
CA ARG A 82 5.94 5.93 15.94
C ARG A 82 5.37 6.55 17.21
N SER A 83 4.62 7.64 17.10
CA SER A 83 4.00 8.30 18.23
C SER A 83 2.94 7.46 18.92
N ALA A 84 2.11 6.75 18.14
CA ALA A 84 1.06 5.87 18.65
C ALA A 84 1.58 4.52 19.17
N GLY A 85 2.78 4.10 18.74
CA GLY A 85 3.34 2.78 19.01
C GLY A 85 2.55 1.63 18.35
N ARG A 86 1.65 1.95 17.42
CA ARG A 86 0.74 0.99 16.78
C ARG A 86 0.24 1.48 15.44
N PHE A 87 -0.20 0.55 14.60
CA PHE A 87 -0.77 0.84 13.30
C PHE A 87 -1.65 -0.32 12.81
N ALA A 88 -2.54 -0.04 11.86
CA ALA A 88 -3.35 -1.04 11.18
C ALA A 88 -2.80 -1.31 9.77
N VAL A 89 -2.96 -2.54 9.29
CA VAL A 89 -2.63 -2.95 7.92
C VAL A 89 -3.82 -3.69 7.32
N ALA A 90 -4.27 -3.23 6.17
CA ALA A 90 -5.38 -3.79 5.42
C ALA A 90 -4.92 -4.17 4.01
N PRO A 91 -4.93 -5.46 3.61
CA PRO A 91 -4.82 -5.84 2.21
C PRO A 91 -5.94 -5.20 1.40
N LEU A 92 -5.60 -4.65 0.24
CA LEU A 92 -6.58 -4.01 -0.64
C LEU A 92 -7.04 -4.97 -1.74
N THR A 93 -8.30 -4.84 -2.14
CA THR A 93 -8.87 -5.54 -3.29
C THR A 93 -8.83 -4.67 -4.54
N SER A 94 -9.16 -5.23 -5.70
CA SER A 94 -9.18 -4.49 -6.97
C SER A 94 -10.15 -3.31 -6.97
N ALA A 95 -11.21 -3.35 -6.15
CA ALA A 95 -12.15 -2.25 -5.93
C ALA A 95 -11.47 -1.02 -5.30
N HIS A 96 -10.37 -1.21 -4.56
CA HIS A 96 -9.66 -0.17 -3.83
C HIS A 96 -8.54 0.52 -4.64
N ARG A 97 -8.47 0.33 -5.97
CA ARG A 97 -7.41 0.92 -6.80
C ARG A 97 -7.27 2.43 -6.60
N GLN A 98 -8.36 3.18 -6.63
CA GLN A 98 -8.32 4.64 -6.43
C GLN A 98 -7.89 5.03 -5.02
N LEU A 99 -8.29 4.25 -4.02
CA LEU A 99 -7.84 4.42 -2.65
C LEU A 99 -6.32 4.20 -2.54
N ALA A 100 -5.82 3.13 -3.15
CA ALA A 100 -4.39 2.84 -3.20
C ALA A 100 -3.59 3.97 -3.87
N ASP A 101 -4.05 4.49 -5.01
CA ASP A 101 -3.40 5.61 -5.70
C ASP A 101 -3.38 6.88 -4.86
N ARG A 102 -4.48 7.16 -4.14
CA ARG A 102 -4.58 8.32 -3.25
C ARG A 102 -3.56 8.26 -2.13
N PHE A 103 -3.47 7.14 -1.42
CA PHE A 103 -2.53 6.95 -0.32
C PHE A 103 -1.08 6.68 -0.78
N ALA A 104 -0.87 6.44 -2.07
CA ALA A 104 0.45 6.42 -2.70
C ALA A 104 0.92 7.81 -3.18
N GLY A 105 0.10 8.86 -2.99
CA GLY A 105 0.41 10.21 -3.48
C GLY A 105 0.29 10.38 -4.99
N LEU A 106 -0.33 9.44 -5.70
CA LEU A 106 -0.49 9.46 -7.16
C LEU A 106 -1.76 10.19 -7.62
N MET A 107 -2.65 10.50 -6.68
CA MET A 107 -3.88 11.24 -6.95
C MET A 107 -4.02 12.44 -5.99
N PRO A 108 -4.57 13.57 -6.48
CA PRO A 108 -4.93 14.68 -5.58
C PRO A 108 -5.94 14.24 -4.52
N ALA A 109 -5.74 14.69 -3.28
CA ALA A 109 -6.64 14.42 -2.17
C ALA A 109 -7.17 15.74 -1.56
N PRO A 110 -8.02 16.50 -2.27
CA PRO A 110 -8.53 17.76 -1.77
C PRO A 110 -9.33 17.55 -0.49
N GLY A 111 -8.90 18.20 0.58
CA GLY A 111 -9.48 18.04 1.92
C GLY A 111 -8.92 16.88 2.74
N GLY A 112 -7.84 16.22 2.27
CA GLY A 112 -7.10 15.19 2.99
C GLY A 112 -7.34 13.77 2.45
N LEU A 113 -6.41 12.87 2.79
CA LEU A 113 -6.36 11.49 2.29
C LEU A 113 -7.62 10.69 2.64
N PHE A 114 -8.21 10.93 3.81
CA PHE A 114 -9.37 10.19 4.34
C PHE A 114 -10.72 10.76 3.92
N LYS A 115 -10.77 11.95 3.32
CA LYS A 115 -12.02 12.59 2.95
C LYS A 115 -12.68 11.90 1.75
N GLY A 116 -13.99 11.66 1.86
CA GLY A 116 -14.80 11.11 0.75
C GLY A 116 -14.72 9.60 0.59
N TYR A 117 -14.09 8.90 1.55
CA TYR A 117 -14.11 7.45 1.67
C TYR A 117 -14.53 7.06 3.10
N ALA A 118 -15.28 5.99 3.24
CA ALA A 118 -15.73 5.53 4.55
C ALA A 118 -14.63 4.74 5.25
N PHE A 119 -14.32 5.13 6.47
CA PHE A 119 -13.40 4.43 7.36
C PHE A 119 -14.10 4.10 8.66
N ARG A 120 -13.73 2.98 9.27
CA ARG A 120 -14.06 2.64 10.67
C ARG A 120 -12.85 2.92 11.54
N ASP A 121 -13.07 3.50 12.70
CA ASP A 121 -12.00 3.75 13.66
C ASP A 121 -11.64 2.45 14.38
N THR A 122 -10.35 2.22 14.55
CA THR A 122 -9.82 1.15 15.39
C THR A 122 -8.75 1.70 16.33
N PRO A 123 -8.39 0.98 17.39
CA PRO A 123 -7.28 1.37 18.27
C PRO A 123 -5.94 1.50 17.55
N TYR A 124 -5.82 0.91 16.34
CA TYR A 124 -4.58 0.85 15.55
C TYR A 124 -4.55 1.88 14.42
N GLY A 125 -5.65 2.57 14.18
CA GLY A 125 -5.83 3.54 13.10
C GLY A 125 -7.09 3.26 12.29
N PRO A 126 -7.49 4.19 11.40
CA PRO A 126 -8.69 4.02 10.59
C PRO A 126 -8.50 2.93 9.52
N VAL A 127 -9.46 2.02 9.39
CA VAL A 127 -9.49 0.95 8.39
C VAL A 127 -10.64 1.22 7.40
N PRO A 128 -10.46 1.05 6.07
CA PRO A 128 -11.57 1.22 5.13
C PRO A 128 -12.77 0.38 5.54
N ALA A 129 -13.97 0.97 5.54
CA ALA A 129 -15.17 0.33 6.08
C ALA A 129 -15.60 -0.92 5.30
N ASP A 130 -15.25 -0.98 4.02
CA ASP A 130 -15.54 -2.08 3.09
C ASP A 130 -14.42 -3.13 2.96
N VAL A 131 -13.33 -2.97 3.71
CA VAL A 131 -12.29 -4.01 3.82
C VAL A 131 -12.66 -4.97 4.94
N ALA A 132 -12.76 -6.27 4.60
CA ALA A 132 -13.11 -7.32 5.56
C ALA A 132 -11.89 -7.92 6.27
N THR A 133 -10.71 -7.88 5.64
CA THR A 133 -9.46 -8.41 6.21
C THR A 133 -8.53 -7.29 6.64
N TRP A 134 -8.11 -7.31 7.89
CA TRP A 134 -7.10 -6.37 8.40
C TRP A 134 -6.41 -6.90 9.65
N VAL A 135 -5.26 -6.31 9.97
CA VAL A 135 -4.50 -6.62 11.18
C VAL A 135 -4.15 -5.35 11.95
N GLY A 136 -4.21 -5.44 13.27
CA GLY A 136 -3.70 -4.44 14.19
C GLY A 136 -2.33 -4.85 14.72
N CYS A 137 -1.36 -3.94 14.63
CA CYS A 137 0.03 -4.21 14.94
C CYS A 137 0.55 -3.25 16.02
N ARG A 138 1.36 -3.77 16.93
CA ARG A 138 2.20 -2.99 17.82
C ARG A 138 3.58 -2.80 17.17
N LEU A 139 4.03 -1.58 17.08
CA LEU A 139 5.36 -1.25 16.57
C LEU A 139 6.43 -1.75 17.56
N ASP A 140 7.37 -2.57 17.08
CA ASP A 140 8.45 -3.09 17.90
C ASP A 140 9.78 -2.40 17.60
N ASP A 141 10.14 -2.28 16.32
CA ASP A 141 11.40 -1.68 15.89
C ASP A 141 11.28 -1.07 14.50
N ALA A 142 12.19 -0.14 14.20
CA ALA A 142 12.36 0.41 12.86
C ALA A 142 13.80 0.86 12.64
N ARG A 143 14.32 0.57 11.44
CA ARG A 143 15.68 0.93 11.06
C ARG A 143 15.79 1.30 9.59
N GLU A 144 16.74 2.13 9.25
CA GLU A 144 17.03 2.46 7.86
C GLU A 144 17.41 1.21 7.06
N LEU A 145 16.84 1.08 5.87
CA LEU A 145 17.15 0.02 4.92
C LEU A 145 17.10 0.57 3.49
N GLY A 146 18.26 0.77 2.87
CA GLY A 146 18.35 1.41 1.56
C GLY A 146 17.79 2.84 1.59
N TRP A 147 16.79 3.11 0.75
CA TRP A 147 16.10 4.39 0.67
C TRP A 147 14.78 4.42 1.46
N GLY A 148 14.61 3.55 2.40
CA GLY A 148 13.38 3.45 3.19
C GLY A 148 13.65 3.00 4.61
N LEU A 149 12.57 2.82 5.35
CA LEU A 149 12.55 2.41 6.74
C LEU A 149 11.97 1.01 6.84
N LEU A 150 12.76 0.05 7.26
CA LEU A 150 12.27 -1.28 7.63
C LEU A 150 11.58 -1.19 8.98
N VAL A 151 10.30 -1.53 9.00
CA VAL A 151 9.46 -1.56 10.21
C VAL A 151 9.16 -3.01 10.58
N GLU A 152 9.35 -3.34 11.85
CA GLU A 152 9.01 -4.63 12.44
C GLU A 152 7.94 -4.43 13.52
N ALA A 153 6.93 -5.31 13.51
CA ALA A 153 5.80 -5.21 14.42
C ALA A 153 5.29 -6.57 14.87
N THR A 154 4.71 -6.60 16.06
CA THR A 154 3.94 -7.73 16.56
C THR A 154 2.48 -7.59 16.13
N VAL A 155 1.91 -8.65 15.56
CA VAL A 155 0.49 -8.72 15.23
C VAL A 155 -0.29 -8.98 16.52
N GLU A 156 -1.19 -8.05 16.89
CA GLU A 156 -2.01 -8.13 18.11
C GLU A 156 -3.46 -8.50 17.82
N THR A 157 -3.96 -8.12 16.64
CA THR A 157 -5.36 -8.37 16.23
C THR A 157 -5.38 -8.78 14.78
N VAL A 158 -6.17 -9.79 14.44
CA VAL A 158 -6.40 -10.25 13.07
C VAL A 158 -7.90 -10.39 12.84
N GLU A 159 -8.42 -9.72 11.84
CA GLU A 159 -9.74 -9.97 11.28
C GLU A 159 -9.56 -10.51 9.86
N LEU A 160 -10.15 -11.66 9.57
CA LEU A 160 -10.11 -12.30 8.26
C LEU A 160 -11.52 -12.37 7.69
N GLY A 161 -11.73 -11.72 6.56
CA GLY A 161 -12.95 -11.77 5.79
C GLY A 161 -12.78 -12.53 4.47
N ALA A 162 -13.85 -12.62 3.70
CA ALA A 162 -13.82 -13.21 2.35
C ALA A 162 -13.43 -12.13 1.32
N ASP A 163 -12.13 -11.84 1.22
CA ASP A 163 -11.57 -10.91 0.23
C ASP A 163 -10.91 -11.72 -0.90
N ASP A 164 -11.67 -12.03 -1.95
CA ASP A 164 -11.26 -13.00 -2.99
C ASP A 164 -10.56 -12.36 -4.21
N ASP A 165 -10.41 -11.02 -4.26
CA ASP A 165 -9.85 -10.31 -5.42
C ASP A 165 -8.74 -9.32 -4.99
N PRO A 166 -7.54 -9.82 -4.62
CA PRO A 166 -6.48 -8.98 -4.10
C PRO A 166 -5.94 -8.01 -5.16
N LEU A 167 -5.67 -6.78 -4.74
CA LEU A 167 -4.96 -5.80 -5.57
C LEU A 167 -3.47 -6.14 -5.56
N VAL A 168 -2.92 -6.40 -6.75
CA VAL A 168 -1.51 -6.76 -6.92
C VAL A 168 -0.78 -5.68 -7.71
N HIS A 169 0.41 -5.30 -7.25
CA HIS A 169 1.31 -4.41 -7.98
C HIS A 169 2.38 -5.23 -8.71
N PHE A 170 2.49 -5.02 -10.05
CA PHE A 170 3.48 -5.68 -10.90
C PHE A 170 3.90 -4.77 -12.04
N ARG A 171 5.19 -4.58 -12.23
CA ARG A 171 5.80 -3.74 -13.28
C ARG A 171 5.21 -2.32 -13.35
N GLY A 172 5.04 -1.70 -12.18
CA GLY A 172 4.53 -0.33 -12.08
C GLY A 172 3.03 -0.17 -12.34
N ARG A 173 2.27 -1.26 -12.34
CA ARG A 173 0.82 -1.26 -12.59
C ARG A 173 0.10 -2.17 -11.62
N TYR A 174 -1.13 -1.82 -11.29
CA TYR A 174 -2.02 -2.74 -10.59
C TYR A 174 -2.51 -3.83 -11.54
N ARG A 175 -2.61 -5.03 -11.01
CA ARG A 175 -3.10 -6.23 -11.70
C ARG A 175 -4.16 -6.91 -10.85
N GLN A 176 -5.12 -7.55 -11.51
CA GLN A 176 -6.00 -8.53 -10.92
C GLN A 176 -5.41 -9.91 -11.16
N LEU A 177 -5.60 -10.81 -10.21
CA LEU A 177 -5.32 -12.23 -10.43
C LEU A 177 -6.48 -12.76 -11.28
N GLY A 178 -6.17 -13.28 -12.48
CA GLY A 178 -7.19 -13.95 -13.31
C GLY A 178 -7.66 -15.24 -12.63
N HIS A 179 -8.95 -15.53 -12.76
CA HIS A 179 -9.51 -16.83 -12.40
C HIS A 179 -9.20 -17.86 -13.48
#